data_8189c6741dd62b592fd912471271c65d
#
_entry.id   8189c6741dd62b592fd912471271c65d
#
_cell.length_a   1.000
_cell.length_b   1.000
_cell.length_c   1.000
_cell.angle_alpha   90.00
_cell.angle_beta   90.00
_cell.angle_gamma   90.00
#
_symmetry.space_group_name_H-M   'P 1'
#
loop_
_entity.id
_entity.type
_entity.pdbx_description
1 polymer ?
#
loop_
_entity_poly.entity_id
_entity_poly.type
_entity_poly.pdbx_seq_one_letter_code
_entity_poly.pdbx_strand_id
1 'polypeptide(L)'
;MHPAHEGLSAMPFYDDFDLSTVDVLLISQYVYAHLACHGSWGSAHHWSRTMSAQRALAVQRLVYHYEWNIICILPLDFDDVPFPGAHQCIYHFGPFFLTPFLVVSPSNMLTSGSFHVDHAASLPYVLAKTNFKGRVFMTHPTKAIYKWLIQDSVRVGNMSSNSETKIQMYTEADHLNTYPMIESIDFYTTHTVSGVRITPYPAGHVLGAAMFLMEIAGLKILFTGDYSREDDRHLVSASVPPGVKIDVLITESTFGISMHTPRVEREAQLMKAITDVLNRGGRALLPVFALGRAQELLLILDEYWSKHPEVQKIPIYYNSSLARKCMQVYQTYVSAMNDNIKRLFAERMAEAEAAGDTGRRGAWDFKFVRSLKSLERFDDLGGCVMLASPGMMQSGTSRELLERWAPDPRNGVIITGYSVEGTMAKQIVHEPDQIPAIMTRASNAARRPGQRENEQTMIPRRCTVQEYSFAAHVDGKENMEFVQEVAAPVVVSSAPLHTHDEDARTNGVIDSGSR
;
A
#
# COMPACT_ATOMS: atom_id res chain seq x y z
N MET A 1 13.67 -7.24 6.23
CA MET A 1 13.66 -5.77 6.36
C MET A 1 12.76 -5.19 5.29
N HIS A 2 11.77 -4.39 5.61
CA HIS A 2 10.84 -3.82 4.64
C HIS A 2 11.54 -2.68 3.89
N PRO A 3 11.49 -2.59 2.53
CA PRO A 3 12.21 -1.56 1.77
C PRO A 3 11.86 -0.12 2.19
N ALA A 4 10.67 0.11 2.74
CA ALA A 4 10.28 1.41 3.26
C ALA A 4 11.17 1.94 4.40
N HIS A 5 11.98 1.08 5.04
CA HIS A 5 12.88 1.45 6.13
C HIS A 5 14.31 1.72 5.68
N GLU A 6 14.75 1.05 4.63
CA GLU A 6 16.11 1.21 4.11
C GLU A 6 16.19 2.31 3.03
N GLY A 7 15.05 2.89 2.68
CA GLY A 7 14.95 3.88 1.62
C GLY A 7 15.22 3.26 0.24
N LEU A 8 15.57 4.11 -0.72
CA LEU A 8 15.84 3.69 -2.10
C LEU A 8 17.03 2.72 -2.24
N SER A 9 17.83 2.51 -1.19
CA SER A 9 18.97 1.57 -1.19
C SER A 9 18.56 0.09 -1.14
N ALA A 10 17.29 -0.22 -0.84
CA ALA A 10 16.77 -1.58 -0.81
C ALA A 10 16.08 -2.01 -2.12
N MET A 11 16.27 -1.26 -3.19
CA MET A 11 15.68 -1.64 -4.49
C MET A 11 16.35 -2.90 -5.06
N PRO A 12 15.59 -3.74 -5.79
CA PRO A 12 16.13 -4.89 -6.49
C PRO A 12 17.18 -4.47 -7.52
N PHE A 13 18.14 -5.35 -7.78
CA PHE A 13 19.21 -5.11 -8.76
C PHE A 13 18.69 -5.32 -10.18
N TYR A 14 18.06 -4.30 -10.76
CA TYR A 14 17.60 -4.33 -12.14
C TYR A 14 18.73 -4.36 -13.18
N ASP A 15 19.96 -4.04 -12.76
CA ASP A 15 21.14 -4.02 -13.64
C ASP A 15 21.53 -5.43 -14.11
N ASP A 16 21.20 -6.46 -13.32
CA ASP A 16 21.47 -7.87 -13.65
C ASP A 16 20.39 -8.48 -14.55
N PHE A 17 19.36 -7.71 -14.94
CA PHE A 17 18.21 -8.21 -15.67
C PHE A 17 17.98 -7.42 -16.97
N ASP A 18 17.93 -8.12 -18.09
CA ASP A 18 17.62 -7.49 -19.38
C ASP A 18 16.10 -7.28 -19.53
N LEU A 19 15.65 -6.10 -19.11
CA LEU A 19 14.24 -5.71 -19.20
C LEU A 19 13.73 -5.52 -20.63
N SER A 20 14.63 -5.49 -21.65
CA SER A 20 14.22 -5.41 -23.04
C SER A 20 13.51 -6.67 -23.53
N THR A 21 13.70 -7.78 -22.81
CA THR A 21 13.11 -9.09 -23.13
C THR A 21 11.79 -9.38 -22.42
N VAL A 22 11.33 -8.45 -21.56
CA VAL A 22 10.12 -8.63 -20.76
C VAL A 22 8.91 -8.08 -21.49
N ASP A 23 7.85 -8.85 -21.68
CA ASP A 23 6.61 -8.38 -22.30
C ASP A 23 5.71 -7.61 -21.34
N VAL A 24 5.57 -8.13 -20.11
CA VAL A 24 4.78 -7.51 -19.06
C VAL A 24 5.55 -7.54 -17.75
N LEU A 25 5.73 -6.37 -17.16
CA LEU A 25 6.34 -6.19 -15.85
C LEU A 25 5.30 -5.64 -14.88
N LEU A 26 5.03 -6.39 -13.81
CA LEU A 26 4.16 -5.98 -12.71
C LEU A 26 5.03 -5.66 -11.50
N ILE A 27 4.98 -4.42 -11.03
CA ILE A 27 5.70 -4.02 -9.83
C ILE A 27 4.76 -4.14 -8.64
N SER A 28 5.14 -4.98 -7.68
CA SER A 28 4.39 -5.28 -6.45
C SER A 28 5.32 -5.35 -5.25
N GLN A 29 4.74 -5.48 -4.07
CA GLN A 29 5.48 -5.80 -2.83
C GLN A 29 6.14 -7.18 -2.90
N TYR A 30 7.06 -7.44 -1.96
CA TYR A 30 7.77 -8.71 -1.81
C TYR A 30 6.86 -9.93 -1.94
N VAL A 31 7.18 -10.80 -2.90
CA VAL A 31 6.37 -11.97 -3.20
C VAL A 31 7.12 -13.24 -2.85
N TYR A 32 6.64 -13.98 -1.85
CA TYR A 32 6.91 -15.40 -1.70
C TYR A 32 5.74 -16.18 -2.31
N ALA A 33 5.97 -16.88 -3.41
CA ALA A 33 4.92 -17.64 -4.05
C ALA A 33 4.69 -18.99 -3.38
N HIS A 34 3.51 -19.19 -2.79
CA HIS A 34 2.97 -20.50 -2.53
C HIS A 34 1.95 -20.85 -3.61
N LEU A 35 2.23 -21.88 -4.40
CA LEU A 35 1.26 -22.43 -5.34
C LEU A 35 0.26 -23.30 -4.56
N ALA A 36 -0.94 -22.79 -4.36
CA ALA A 36 -2.05 -23.58 -3.84
C ALA A 36 -2.93 -24.04 -4.99
N CYS A 37 -3.04 -25.36 -5.16
CA CYS A 37 -3.96 -25.96 -6.11
C CYS A 37 -5.26 -26.32 -5.39
N HIS A 38 -6.39 -25.78 -5.83
CA HIS A 38 -7.71 -26.23 -5.38
C HIS A 38 -8.00 -27.65 -5.89
N GLY A 39 -7.88 -28.60 -5.00
CA GLY A 39 -8.15 -30.02 -5.22
C GLY A 39 -7.13 -30.87 -4.47
N SER A 40 -7.60 -31.88 -3.73
CA SER A 40 -6.78 -32.82 -3.00
C SER A 40 -5.52 -33.17 -3.78
N TRP A 41 -4.39 -33.19 -3.12
CA TRP A 41 -3.07 -33.59 -3.62
C TRP A 41 -3.16 -34.93 -4.40
N GLY A 42 -3.58 -34.82 -5.63
CA GLY A 42 -3.63 -35.90 -6.59
C GLY A 42 -2.47 -35.72 -7.57
N SER A 43 -1.76 -36.79 -7.82
CA SER A 43 -0.59 -36.90 -8.68
C SER A 43 -0.67 -36.01 -9.94
N ALA A 44 0.47 -35.59 -10.48
CA ALA A 44 0.66 -34.77 -11.69
C ALA A 44 -0.22 -35.18 -12.91
N HIS A 45 -0.79 -36.37 -12.89
CA HIS A 45 -1.75 -36.89 -13.87
C HIS A 45 -3.12 -36.16 -13.86
N HIS A 46 -3.49 -35.46 -12.78
CA HIS A 46 -4.78 -34.76 -12.72
C HIS A 46 -4.73 -33.41 -13.48
N TRP A 47 -3.57 -32.80 -13.55
CA TRP A 47 -3.35 -31.53 -14.26
C TRP A 47 -3.53 -31.64 -15.78
N SER A 48 -3.12 -32.77 -16.34
CA SER A 48 -3.23 -32.99 -17.80
C SER A 48 -4.66 -33.13 -18.30
N ARG A 49 -5.64 -33.38 -17.40
CA ARG A 49 -7.05 -33.56 -17.78
C ARG A 49 -7.86 -32.24 -17.74
N THR A 50 -7.40 -31.22 -16.99
CA THR A 50 -8.15 -29.98 -16.80
C THR A 50 -7.58 -28.79 -17.59
N MET A 51 -6.30 -28.85 -17.95
CA MET A 51 -5.65 -27.82 -18.77
C MET A 51 -4.92 -28.48 -19.95
N SER A 52 -4.90 -27.82 -21.12
CA SER A 52 -4.02 -28.26 -22.21
C SER A 52 -2.56 -28.22 -21.73
N ALA A 53 -1.71 -29.10 -22.23
CA ALA A 53 -0.28 -29.14 -21.88
C ALA A 53 0.40 -27.78 -22.10
N GLN A 54 -0.03 -27.02 -23.10
CA GLN A 54 0.43 -25.67 -23.41
C GLN A 54 0.09 -24.67 -22.30
N ARG A 55 -1.13 -24.72 -21.73
CA ARG A 55 -1.55 -23.86 -20.63
C ARG A 55 -0.80 -24.18 -19.33
N ALA A 56 -0.56 -25.46 -19.06
CA ALA A 56 0.23 -25.90 -17.90
C ALA A 56 1.70 -25.43 -18.00
N LEU A 57 2.30 -25.47 -19.20
CA LEU A 57 3.65 -24.97 -19.44
C LEU A 57 3.73 -23.42 -19.30
N ALA A 58 2.72 -22.71 -19.77
CA ALA A 58 2.63 -21.26 -19.63
C ALA A 58 2.60 -20.83 -18.15
N VAL A 59 1.79 -21.52 -17.34
CA VAL A 59 1.72 -21.28 -15.90
C VAL A 59 3.05 -21.62 -15.20
N GLN A 60 3.69 -22.72 -15.60
CA GLN A 60 4.97 -23.12 -15.02
C GLN A 60 6.09 -22.11 -15.31
N ARG A 61 6.11 -21.47 -16.49
CA ARG A 61 7.06 -20.40 -16.82
C ARG A 61 6.74 -19.08 -16.11
N LEU A 62 5.49 -18.79 -15.85
CA LEU A 62 5.04 -17.62 -15.10
C LEU A 62 5.57 -17.62 -13.66
N VAL A 63 5.78 -18.79 -13.07
CA VAL A 63 6.20 -18.98 -11.67
C VAL A 63 7.72 -18.91 -11.49
N TYR A 64 8.51 -19.04 -12.53
CA TYR A 64 9.98 -19.18 -12.42
C TYR A 64 10.78 -17.91 -12.11
N HIS A 65 10.16 -16.70 -12.09
CA HIS A 65 10.88 -15.42 -11.93
C HIS A 65 10.51 -14.64 -10.66
N TYR A 66 10.26 -15.34 -9.57
CA TYR A 66 9.65 -14.76 -8.35
C TYR A 66 10.60 -14.14 -7.33
N GLU A 67 11.91 -14.16 -7.51
CA GLU A 67 12.84 -13.72 -6.45
C GLU A 67 12.97 -12.19 -6.27
N TRP A 68 12.37 -11.36 -7.14
CA TRP A 68 12.72 -9.95 -7.26
C TRP A 68 11.58 -8.93 -7.18
N ASN A 69 10.47 -9.20 -6.48
CA ASN A 69 9.32 -8.27 -6.44
C ASN A 69 8.73 -7.89 -7.81
N ILE A 70 9.07 -8.63 -8.84
CA ILE A 70 8.70 -8.40 -10.23
C ILE A 70 8.06 -9.66 -10.77
N ILE A 71 6.84 -9.53 -11.29
CA ILE A 71 6.22 -10.60 -12.05
C ILE A 71 6.49 -10.32 -13.52
N CYS A 72 7.33 -11.14 -14.13
CA CYS A 72 7.58 -11.09 -15.55
C CYS A 72 6.74 -12.14 -16.25
N ILE A 73 5.90 -11.72 -17.18
CA ILE A 73 5.16 -12.60 -18.06
C ILE A 73 5.87 -12.57 -19.40
N LEU A 74 6.52 -13.68 -19.74
CA LEU A 74 7.22 -13.83 -21.02
C LEU A 74 6.28 -14.41 -22.07
N PRO A 75 6.34 -13.95 -23.34
CA PRO A 75 5.59 -14.58 -24.42
C PRO A 75 6.10 -16.00 -24.66
N LEU A 76 5.20 -16.84 -25.03
CA LEU A 76 5.47 -18.23 -25.35
C LEU A 76 5.41 -18.39 -26.86
N ASP A 77 6.55 -18.47 -27.54
CA ASP A 77 6.63 -19.06 -28.86
C ASP A 77 6.55 -20.57 -28.75
N PHE A 78 5.48 -21.16 -29.28
CA PHE A 78 5.12 -22.56 -29.09
C PHE A 78 5.74 -23.52 -30.10
N ASP A 79 6.46 -23.04 -31.11
CA ASP A 79 6.79 -23.86 -32.29
C ASP A 79 8.13 -24.61 -32.22
N ASP A 80 9.02 -24.37 -31.24
CA ASP A 80 10.40 -24.88 -31.30
C ASP A 80 10.93 -25.64 -30.08
N VAL A 81 10.15 -26.48 -29.37
CA VAL A 81 10.75 -27.28 -28.29
C VAL A 81 10.43 -28.79 -28.40
N PRO A 82 11.38 -29.65 -28.81
CA PRO A 82 11.23 -31.09 -28.65
C PRO A 82 11.57 -31.53 -27.22
N PHE A 83 10.65 -32.15 -26.50
CA PHE A 83 10.89 -32.75 -25.20
C PHE A 83 10.96 -34.27 -25.23
N PRO A 84 11.96 -34.89 -24.59
CA PRO A 84 11.86 -36.24 -24.08
C PRO A 84 11.77 -36.24 -22.53
N GLY A 85 10.75 -36.91 -22.00
CA GLY A 85 10.76 -37.50 -20.66
C GLY A 85 10.24 -36.63 -19.52
N ALA A 86 8.99 -36.81 -19.12
CA ALA A 86 8.39 -36.30 -17.89
C ALA A 86 8.92 -37.13 -16.70
N HIS A 87 9.68 -36.50 -15.82
CA HIS A 87 9.89 -36.95 -14.45
C HIS A 87 9.61 -35.84 -13.43
N GLN A 88 8.93 -36.29 -12.37
CA GLN A 88 8.50 -35.53 -11.18
C GLN A 88 9.54 -34.52 -10.69
N CYS A 89 9.12 -33.30 -10.49
CA CYS A 89 9.89 -32.34 -9.72
C CYS A 89 9.01 -31.65 -8.69
N ILE A 90 9.17 -32.07 -7.44
CA ILE A 90 8.82 -31.28 -6.25
C ILE A 90 10.05 -30.42 -5.98
N TYR A 91 9.93 -29.11 -6.05
CA TYR A 91 11.07 -28.24 -5.78
C TYR A 91 10.95 -27.60 -4.40
N HIS A 92 11.86 -28.02 -3.52
CA HIS A 92 12.32 -27.20 -2.39
C HIS A 92 13.41 -26.28 -2.92
N PHE A 93 13.24 -24.98 -2.81
CA PHE A 93 14.25 -24.02 -3.22
C PHE A 93 15.21 -23.72 -2.08
N GLY A 94 16.46 -24.12 -2.25
CA GLY A 94 17.62 -23.56 -1.61
C GLY A 94 18.34 -22.60 -2.59
N PRO A 95 19.22 -21.71 -2.12
CA PRO A 95 19.79 -20.65 -2.96
C PRO A 95 20.89 -21.23 -3.86
N PHE A 96 20.67 -21.31 -5.19
CA PHE A 96 21.79 -21.37 -6.17
C PHE A 96 21.36 -21.36 -7.66
N PHE A 97 21.97 -20.37 -8.37
CA PHE A 97 22.37 -20.31 -9.80
C PHE A 97 21.35 -20.22 -10.93
N LEU A 98 21.43 -19.05 -11.57
CA LEU A 98 20.86 -18.63 -12.84
C LEU A 98 21.49 -19.33 -14.06
N THR A 99 20.64 -19.70 -15.03
CA THR A 99 21.03 -19.72 -16.44
C THR A 99 20.00 -18.92 -17.24
N PRO A 100 20.43 -18.02 -18.13
CA PRO A 100 19.53 -17.15 -18.88
C PRO A 100 18.95 -17.89 -20.09
N PHE A 101 17.63 -17.90 -20.25
CA PHE A 101 16.99 -18.21 -21.52
C PHE A 101 16.43 -16.93 -22.12
N LEU A 102 16.93 -16.59 -23.29
CA LEU A 102 16.56 -15.46 -24.10
C LEU A 102 15.27 -15.78 -24.87
N VAL A 103 14.22 -14.99 -24.69
CA VAL A 103 13.12 -14.92 -25.65
C VAL A 103 12.88 -13.45 -25.97
N VAL A 104 13.11 -13.07 -27.21
CA VAL A 104 13.02 -11.69 -27.67
C VAL A 104 11.60 -11.41 -28.14
N SER A 105 10.93 -10.47 -27.50
CA SER A 105 9.75 -9.82 -28.06
C SER A 105 9.89 -8.29 -27.98
N PRO A 106 9.47 -7.53 -29.00
CA PRO A 106 9.76 -6.10 -29.09
C PRO A 106 8.82 -5.20 -28.28
N SER A 107 7.99 -5.73 -27.41
CA SER A 107 6.90 -4.96 -26.79
C SER A 107 6.77 -5.21 -25.29
N ASN A 108 7.51 -4.45 -24.54
CA ASN A 108 7.48 -4.50 -23.08
C ASN A 108 6.36 -3.61 -22.53
N MET A 109 5.65 -4.08 -21.51
CA MET A 109 4.60 -3.34 -20.83
C MET A 109 4.81 -3.43 -19.32
N LEU A 110 4.63 -2.30 -18.64
CA LEU A 110 4.72 -2.18 -17.19
C LEU A 110 3.43 -1.56 -16.65
N THR A 111 2.91 -2.09 -15.55
CA THR A 111 1.78 -1.52 -14.84
C THR A 111 2.10 -1.35 -13.37
N SER A 112 1.56 -0.30 -12.74
CA SER A 112 1.60 -0.13 -11.30
C SER A 112 0.19 -0.18 -10.74
N GLY A 113 -0.05 -1.09 -9.79
CA GLY A 113 -1.35 -1.29 -9.16
C GLY A 113 -1.78 -0.12 -8.27
N SER A 114 -0.84 0.59 -7.64
CA SER A 114 -1.11 1.73 -6.78
C SER A 114 0.00 2.78 -6.84
N PHE A 115 -0.20 3.92 -6.18
CA PHE A 115 0.82 4.97 -6.04
C PHE A 115 1.74 4.76 -4.83
N HIS A 116 1.51 3.78 -3.98
CA HIS A 116 2.33 3.56 -2.79
C HIS A 116 3.80 3.36 -3.15
N VAL A 117 4.70 3.82 -2.26
CA VAL A 117 6.14 3.87 -2.53
C VAL A 117 6.72 2.48 -2.80
N ASP A 118 6.26 1.49 -2.07
CA ASP A 118 6.66 0.08 -2.22
C ASP A 118 6.20 -0.56 -3.53
N HIS A 119 5.22 0.05 -4.23
CA HIS A 119 4.76 -0.39 -5.55
C HIS A 119 5.33 0.46 -6.70
N ALA A 120 5.67 1.72 -6.46
CA ALA A 120 5.93 2.67 -7.53
C ALA A 120 7.31 3.36 -7.47
N ALA A 121 8.05 3.23 -6.35
CA ALA A 121 9.30 3.96 -6.16
C ALA A 121 10.42 3.51 -7.10
N SER A 122 10.41 2.26 -7.58
CA SER A 122 11.41 1.76 -8.52
C SER A 122 11.24 2.26 -9.96
N LEU A 123 10.04 2.74 -10.30
CA LEU A 123 9.71 3.10 -11.68
C LEU A 123 10.63 4.16 -12.29
N PRO A 124 11.02 5.26 -11.61
CA PRO A 124 11.96 6.22 -12.21
C PRO A 124 13.33 5.60 -12.52
N TYR A 125 13.79 4.65 -11.68
CA TYR A 125 15.04 3.92 -11.92
C TYR A 125 14.91 3.03 -13.16
N VAL A 126 13.85 2.22 -13.24
CA VAL A 126 13.60 1.34 -14.38
C VAL A 126 13.59 2.13 -15.69
N LEU A 127 12.90 3.27 -15.72
CA LEU A 127 12.74 4.08 -16.93
C LEU A 127 14.00 4.90 -17.30
N ALA A 128 14.77 5.37 -16.31
CA ALA A 128 15.90 6.27 -16.55
C ALA A 128 17.26 5.55 -16.61
N LYS A 129 17.42 4.43 -15.90
CA LYS A 129 18.73 3.81 -15.67
C LYS A 129 18.86 2.40 -16.25
N THR A 130 17.78 1.79 -16.74
CA THR A 130 17.81 0.46 -17.35
C THR A 130 17.59 0.53 -18.86
N ASN A 131 17.66 -0.62 -19.53
CA ASN A 131 17.38 -0.76 -20.96
C ASN A 131 15.87 -0.92 -21.29
N PHE A 132 14.97 -0.78 -20.31
CA PHE A 132 13.54 -0.85 -20.55
C PHE A 132 13.08 0.20 -21.57
N LYS A 133 12.35 -0.24 -22.60
CA LYS A 133 11.81 0.60 -23.69
C LYS A 133 10.30 0.44 -23.88
N GLY A 134 9.66 -0.30 -22.97
CA GLY A 134 8.25 -0.61 -23.04
C GLY A 134 7.33 0.56 -22.69
N ARG A 135 6.03 0.29 -22.74
CA ARG A 135 4.97 1.22 -22.34
C ARG A 135 4.66 1.06 -20.86
N VAL A 136 4.30 2.15 -20.21
CA VAL A 136 3.98 2.16 -18.77
C VAL A 136 2.56 2.67 -18.57
N PHE A 137 1.77 1.93 -17.80
CA PHE A 137 0.37 2.25 -17.53
C PHE A 137 0.10 2.44 -16.05
N MET A 138 -0.67 3.48 -15.74
CA MET A 138 -1.29 3.74 -14.45
C MET A 138 -2.70 4.25 -14.65
N THR A 139 -3.60 4.08 -13.69
CA THR A 139 -4.86 4.81 -13.72
C THR A 139 -4.62 6.32 -13.59
N HIS A 140 -5.55 7.12 -14.07
CA HIS A 140 -5.42 8.58 -14.00
C HIS A 140 -5.16 9.10 -12.58
N PRO A 141 -5.90 8.69 -11.54
CA PRO A 141 -5.65 9.16 -10.17
C PRO A 141 -4.30 8.67 -9.63
N THR A 142 -3.92 7.41 -9.89
CA THR A 142 -2.64 6.85 -9.48
C THR A 142 -1.48 7.66 -10.04
N LYS A 143 -1.49 7.95 -11.35
CA LYS A 143 -0.46 8.77 -11.99
C LYS A 143 -0.38 10.18 -11.39
N ALA A 144 -1.54 10.81 -11.13
CA ALA A 144 -1.58 12.15 -10.59
C ALA A 144 -0.98 12.25 -9.17
N ILE A 145 -1.26 11.25 -8.31
CA ILE A 145 -0.72 11.19 -6.95
C ILE A 145 0.75 10.75 -6.97
N TYR A 146 1.12 9.75 -7.78
CA TYR A 146 2.47 9.25 -7.97
C TYR A 146 3.47 10.38 -8.17
N LYS A 147 3.14 11.39 -9.01
CA LYS A 147 4.00 12.54 -9.26
C LYS A 147 4.50 13.21 -7.97
N TRP A 148 3.58 13.49 -7.07
CA TRP A 148 3.86 14.23 -5.85
C TRP A 148 4.49 13.35 -4.77
N LEU A 149 4.05 12.09 -4.69
CA LEU A 149 4.52 11.16 -3.68
C LEU A 149 5.99 10.78 -3.91
N ILE A 150 6.36 10.44 -5.16
CA ILE A 150 7.76 10.11 -5.49
C ILE A 150 8.66 11.33 -5.38
N GLN A 151 8.18 12.52 -5.79
CA GLN A 151 8.94 13.75 -5.61
C GLN A 151 9.22 14.05 -4.12
N ASP A 152 8.24 13.85 -3.25
CA ASP A 152 8.39 14.01 -1.80
C ASP A 152 9.35 12.96 -1.21
N SER A 153 9.23 11.71 -1.63
CA SER A 153 10.09 10.61 -1.20
C SER A 153 11.57 10.87 -1.53
N VAL A 154 11.87 11.33 -2.75
CA VAL A 154 13.23 11.69 -3.16
C VAL A 154 13.79 12.85 -2.33
N ARG A 155 12.97 13.88 -2.06
CA ARG A 155 13.39 15.03 -1.24
C ARG A 155 13.68 14.63 0.20
N VAL A 156 12.80 13.84 0.81
CA VAL A 156 12.99 13.35 2.19
C VAL A 156 14.22 12.45 2.27
N GLY A 157 14.43 11.57 1.29
CA GLY A 157 15.63 10.74 1.19
C GLY A 157 16.92 11.56 1.13
N ASN A 158 16.93 12.68 0.39
CA ASN A 158 18.08 13.58 0.30
C ASN A 158 18.33 14.36 1.59
N MET A 159 17.30 14.74 2.34
CA MET A 159 17.44 15.51 3.59
C MET A 159 17.97 14.66 4.76
N SER A 160 17.72 13.36 4.77
CA SER A 160 18.17 12.45 5.85
C SER A 160 19.62 11.97 5.68
N SER A 161 20.35 12.43 4.66
CA SER A 161 21.68 11.96 4.28
C SER A 161 22.82 12.71 4.95
N ASN A 162 22.96 12.56 6.29
CA ASN A 162 24.22 12.91 6.99
C ASN A 162 25.23 11.74 7.04
N SER A 163 25.01 10.65 6.32
CA SER A 163 25.93 9.52 6.24
C SER A 163 26.56 9.44 4.84
N GLU A 164 27.89 9.35 4.81
CA GLU A 164 28.74 9.36 3.62
C GLU A 164 28.53 8.18 2.63
N THR A 165 27.53 7.33 2.84
CA THR A 165 27.35 6.06 2.12
C THR A 165 25.99 5.85 1.45
N LYS A 166 25.14 6.88 1.32
CA LYS A 166 23.85 6.67 0.64
C LYS A 166 23.99 6.74 -0.88
N ILE A 167 23.80 5.60 -1.53
CA ILE A 167 23.65 5.52 -2.98
C ILE A 167 22.28 6.08 -3.35
N GLN A 168 22.24 7.20 -4.05
CA GLN A 168 21.01 7.75 -4.63
C GLN A 168 20.70 7.00 -5.93
N MET A 169 19.68 6.17 -5.94
CA MET A 169 19.30 5.34 -7.10
C MET A 169 18.85 6.19 -8.30
N TYR A 170 18.11 7.26 -8.07
CA TYR A 170 17.69 8.23 -9.09
C TYR A 170 17.45 9.61 -8.48
N THR A 171 17.48 10.62 -9.32
CA THR A 171 17.31 12.03 -8.94
C THR A 171 15.86 12.50 -9.12
N GLU A 172 15.51 13.68 -8.56
CA GLU A 172 14.24 14.34 -8.84
C GLU A 172 14.08 14.66 -10.34
N ALA A 173 15.17 14.98 -11.02
CA ALA A 173 15.17 15.21 -12.47
C ALA A 173 14.85 13.92 -13.26
N ASP A 174 15.42 12.77 -12.86
CA ASP A 174 15.08 11.47 -13.47
C ASP A 174 13.58 11.19 -13.32
N HIS A 175 13.00 11.40 -12.13
CA HIS A 175 11.56 11.23 -11.92
C HIS A 175 10.73 12.16 -12.81
N LEU A 176 11.07 13.44 -12.88
CA LEU A 176 10.31 14.41 -13.69
C LEU A 176 10.41 14.14 -15.19
N ASN A 177 11.57 13.66 -15.67
CA ASN A 177 11.80 13.32 -17.06
C ASN A 177 11.08 12.03 -17.48
N THR A 178 10.92 11.07 -16.57
CA THR A 178 10.25 9.79 -16.85
C THR A 178 8.73 9.85 -16.63
N TYR A 179 8.23 10.80 -15.85
CA TYR A 179 6.80 10.97 -15.59
C TYR A 179 5.93 11.09 -16.87
N PRO A 180 6.32 11.82 -17.94
CA PRO A 180 5.54 11.89 -19.18
C PRO A 180 5.45 10.56 -19.93
N MET A 181 6.36 9.61 -19.68
CA MET A 181 6.36 8.29 -20.31
C MET A 181 5.24 7.38 -19.78
N ILE A 182 4.63 7.71 -18.65
CA ILE A 182 3.53 6.95 -18.07
C ILE A 182 2.24 7.31 -18.81
N GLU A 183 1.54 6.31 -19.32
CA GLU A 183 0.26 6.45 -19.96
C GLU A 183 -0.88 6.25 -18.96
N SER A 184 -1.88 7.13 -18.99
CA SER A 184 -3.04 7.00 -18.11
C SER A 184 -4.10 6.15 -18.76
N ILE A 185 -4.73 5.26 -17.98
CA ILE A 185 -5.81 4.38 -18.43
C ILE A 185 -7.03 4.48 -17.50
N ASP A 186 -8.21 4.27 -18.09
CA ASP A 186 -9.48 4.27 -17.37
C ASP A 186 -9.85 2.87 -16.90
N PHE A 187 -10.52 2.77 -15.75
CA PHE A 187 -11.12 1.52 -15.28
C PHE A 187 -12.06 0.92 -16.34
N TYR A 188 -12.10 -0.39 -16.41
CA TYR A 188 -12.94 -1.19 -17.31
C TYR A 188 -12.63 -1.04 -18.80
N THR A 189 -11.58 -0.29 -19.15
CA THR A 189 -11.18 -0.10 -20.56
C THR A 189 -10.05 -1.06 -20.92
N THR A 190 -10.24 -1.85 -21.96
CA THR A 190 -9.23 -2.80 -22.43
C THR A 190 -8.24 -2.12 -23.36
N HIS A 191 -6.96 -2.22 -23.02
CA HIS A 191 -5.84 -1.78 -23.85
C HIS A 191 -5.10 -2.99 -24.42
N THR A 192 -4.67 -2.90 -25.68
CA THR A 192 -3.89 -3.96 -26.33
C THR A 192 -2.49 -3.45 -26.66
N VAL A 193 -1.48 -4.18 -26.19
CA VAL A 193 -0.07 -3.90 -26.47
C VAL A 193 0.56 -5.20 -26.93
N SER A 194 0.99 -5.27 -28.19
CA SER A 194 1.69 -6.44 -28.77
C SER A 194 1.02 -7.79 -28.49
N GLY A 195 -0.29 -7.84 -28.65
CA GLY A 195 -1.06 -9.07 -28.44
C GLY A 195 -1.45 -9.36 -26.99
N VAL A 196 -0.92 -8.59 -26.01
CA VAL A 196 -1.36 -8.65 -24.62
C VAL A 196 -2.49 -7.66 -24.40
N ARG A 197 -3.61 -8.11 -23.86
CA ARG A 197 -4.75 -7.27 -23.47
C ARG A 197 -4.73 -7.05 -21.98
N ILE A 198 -4.91 -5.80 -21.55
CA ILE A 198 -4.96 -5.41 -20.15
C ILE A 198 -6.20 -4.59 -19.87
N THR A 199 -6.91 -4.94 -18.79
CA THR A 199 -8.11 -4.24 -18.32
C THR A 199 -7.99 -3.97 -16.85
N PRO A 200 -7.94 -2.69 -16.39
CA PRO A 200 -7.90 -2.34 -14.98
C PRO A 200 -9.30 -2.39 -14.35
N TYR A 201 -9.40 -2.95 -13.16
CA TYR A 201 -10.57 -2.97 -12.29
C TYR A 201 -10.26 -2.29 -10.96
N PRO A 202 -11.22 -1.62 -10.30
CA PRO A 202 -10.97 -1.01 -8.98
C PRO A 202 -10.48 -2.03 -7.96
N ALA A 203 -9.42 -1.68 -7.23
CA ALA A 203 -8.85 -2.53 -6.17
C ALA A 203 -9.33 -2.16 -4.76
N GLY A 204 -10.03 -1.03 -4.55
CA GLY A 204 -10.56 -0.63 -3.25
C GLY A 204 -9.54 -0.22 -2.19
N HIS A 205 -8.24 -0.30 -2.50
CA HIS A 205 -7.15 -0.06 -1.57
C HIS A 205 -6.87 1.44 -1.34
N VAL A 206 -6.63 2.17 -2.42
CA VAL A 206 -6.48 3.63 -2.44
C VAL A 206 -7.05 4.21 -3.73
N LEU A 207 -7.21 5.54 -3.78
CA LEU A 207 -7.75 6.22 -4.97
C LEU A 207 -6.91 5.89 -6.21
N GLY A 208 -7.55 5.29 -7.19
CA GLY A 208 -6.92 4.88 -8.44
C GLY A 208 -6.24 3.51 -8.41
N ALA A 209 -6.17 2.84 -7.25
CA ALA A 209 -5.63 1.48 -7.18
C ALA A 209 -6.42 0.51 -8.07
N ALA A 210 -5.71 -0.33 -8.80
CA ALA A 210 -6.28 -1.20 -9.82
C ALA A 210 -5.78 -2.65 -9.69
N MET A 211 -6.74 -3.56 -9.78
CA MET A 211 -6.48 -4.95 -10.18
C MET A 211 -6.37 -5.00 -11.70
N PHE A 212 -5.48 -5.81 -12.23
CA PHE A 212 -5.28 -5.93 -13.68
C PHE A 212 -5.68 -7.32 -14.17
N LEU A 213 -6.68 -7.36 -15.04
CA LEU A 213 -6.96 -8.54 -15.84
C LEU A 213 -6.10 -8.49 -17.11
N MET A 214 -5.20 -9.46 -17.22
CA MET A 214 -4.33 -9.63 -18.38
C MET A 214 -4.75 -10.84 -19.19
N GLU A 215 -4.82 -10.67 -20.51
CA GLU A 215 -5.07 -11.76 -21.45
C GLU A 215 -3.86 -11.90 -22.37
N ILE A 216 -3.16 -13.02 -22.25
CA ILE A 216 -1.95 -13.33 -23.01
C ILE A 216 -1.96 -14.79 -23.45
N ALA A 217 -1.71 -15.05 -24.72
CA ALA A 217 -1.67 -16.40 -25.29
C ALA A 217 -2.91 -17.26 -24.92
N GLY A 218 -4.08 -16.64 -24.82
CA GLY A 218 -5.33 -17.33 -24.45
C GLY A 218 -5.52 -17.60 -22.96
N LEU A 219 -4.57 -17.22 -22.10
CA LEU A 219 -4.70 -17.25 -20.64
C LEU A 219 -5.26 -15.93 -20.14
N LYS A 220 -6.10 -16.02 -19.10
CA LYS A 220 -6.63 -14.87 -18.36
C LYS A 220 -6.06 -14.87 -16.95
N ILE A 221 -5.26 -13.85 -16.66
CA ILE A 221 -4.54 -13.69 -15.40
C ILE A 221 -5.12 -12.49 -14.68
N LEU A 222 -5.61 -12.68 -13.46
CA LEU A 222 -6.01 -11.58 -12.58
C LEU A 222 -4.90 -11.33 -11.56
N PHE A 223 -4.31 -10.14 -11.62
CA PHE A 223 -3.36 -9.63 -10.64
C PHE A 223 -4.06 -8.59 -9.77
N THR A 224 -4.17 -8.85 -8.47
CA THR A 224 -4.91 -7.95 -7.57
C THR A 224 -4.09 -6.72 -7.16
N GLY A 225 -2.77 -6.83 -7.05
CA GLY A 225 -2.01 -5.91 -6.22
C GLY A 225 -2.56 -5.92 -4.80
N ASP A 226 -2.38 -4.83 -4.06
CA ASP A 226 -3.06 -4.63 -2.79
C ASP A 226 -4.53 -4.26 -3.04
N TYR A 227 -5.44 -4.95 -2.37
CA TYR A 227 -6.87 -4.73 -2.58
C TYR A 227 -7.68 -4.80 -1.28
N SER A 228 -8.86 -4.19 -1.31
CA SER A 228 -9.81 -4.19 -0.20
C SER A 228 -11.23 -4.43 -0.69
N ARG A 229 -11.96 -5.26 0.01
CA ARG A 229 -13.37 -5.56 -0.23
C ARG A 229 -14.30 -4.79 0.71
N GLU A 230 -13.75 -4.06 1.68
CA GLU A 230 -14.53 -3.26 2.62
C GLU A 230 -15.32 -2.15 1.92
N ASP A 231 -16.51 -1.87 2.42
CA ASP A 231 -17.35 -0.77 1.97
C ASP A 231 -16.89 0.56 2.59
N ASP A 232 -15.95 1.20 1.92
CA ASP A 232 -15.40 2.49 2.31
C ASP A 232 -16.37 3.64 2.00
N ARG A 233 -16.16 4.78 2.66
CA ARG A 233 -16.94 6.00 2.37
C ARG A 233 -16.65 6.60 1.00
N HIS A 234 -15.48 6.31 0.41
CA HIS A 234 -15.07 6.97 -0.83
C HIS A 234 -14.56 6.04 -1.92
N LEU A 235 -14.06 4.84 -1.60
CA LEU A 235 -13.49 3.93 -2.59
C LEU A 235 -14.52 2.92 -3.09
N VAL A 236 -14.36 2.50 -4.34
CA VAL A 236 -15.09 1.37 -4.91
C VAL A 236 -14.41 0.09 -4.44
N SER A 237 -15.14 -0.79 -3.75
CA SER A 237 -14.61 -2.06 -3.25
C SER A 237 -14.17 -2.98 -4.40
N ALA A 238 -13.13 -3.77 -4.16
CA ALA A 238 -12.69 -4.78 -5.11
C ALA A 238 -13.74 -5.89 -5.28
N SER A 239 -13.99 -6.25 -6.52
CA SER A 239 -14.92 -7.32 -6.88
C SER A 239 -14.37 -8.16 -8.03
N VAL A 240 -14.81 -9.42 -8.11
CA VAL A 240 -14.42 -10.29 -9.22
C VAL A 240 -14.92 -9.71 -10.54
N PRO A 241 -14.06 -9.65 -11.59
CA PRO A 241 -14.50 -9.19 -12.92
C PRO A 241 -15.68 -10.01 -13.44
N PRO A 242 -16.84 -9.38 -13.74
CA PRO A 242 -18.05 -10.10 -14.09
C PRO A 242 -17.94 -10.82 -15.43
N GLY A 243 -18.42 -12.07 -15.50
CA GLY A 243 -18.49 -12.85 -16.74
C GLY A 243 -17.14 -13.31 -17.28
N VAL A 244 -16.06 -13.18 -16.51
CA VAL A 244 -14.72 -13.57 -16.93
C VAL A 244 -14.27 -14.80 -16.14
N LYS A 245 -13.95 -15.89 -16.85
CA LYS A 245 -13.29 -17.04 -16.24
C LYS A 245 -11.80 -16.77 -16.16
N ILE A 246 -11.26 -16.76 -14.95
CA ILE A 246 -9.85 -16.51 -14.66
C ILE A 246 -9.11 -17.85 -14.67
N ASP A 247 -7.97 -17.92 -15.35
CA ASP A 247 -7.11 -19.11 -15.39
C ASP A 247 -6.04 -19.06 -14.28
N VAL A 248 -5.54 -17.87 -13.95
CA VAL A 248 -4.54 -17.65 -12.89
C VAL A 248 -4.93 -16.45 -12.06
N LEU A 249 -4.97 -16.61 -10.75
CA LEU A 249 -5.11 -15.52 -9.79
C LEU A 249 -3.78 -15.28 -9.10
N ILE A 250 -3.31 -14.03 -9.12
CA ILE A 250 -2.15 -13.58 -8.34
C ILE A 250 -2.67 -12.57 -7.33
N THR A 251 -2.62 -12.92 -6.04
CA THR A 251 -3.26 -12.14 -4.96
C THR A 251 -2.29 -11.81 -3.84
N GLU A 252 -2.52 -10.68 -3.15
CA GLU A 252 -1.83 -10.37 -1.90
C GLU A 252 -2.20 -11.36 -0.78
N SER A 253 -1.40 -11.34 0.29
CA SER A 253 -1.70 -11.99 1.57
C SER A 253 -1.11 -11.23 2.76
N THR A 254 -1.14 -9.90 2.70
CA THR A 254 -0.58 -9.00 3.72
C THR A 254 -1.11 -9.32 5.13
N PHE A 255 -2.40 -9.61 5.23
CA PHE A 255 -3.06 -10.05 6.47
C PHE A 255 -3.61 -11.48 6.37
N GLY A 256 -2.95 -12.35 5.61
CA GLY A 256 -3.46 -13.69 5.27
C GLY A 256 -3.71 -14.62 6.45
N ILE A 257 -3.08 -14.38 7.61
CA ILE A 257 -3.30 -15.15 8.86
C ILE A 257 -4.09 -14.37 9.91
N SER A 258 -4.45 -13.11 9.65
CA SER A 258 -5.18 -12.24 10.58
C SER A 258 -6.65 -12.14 10.18
N MET A 259 -7.49 -11.78 11.14
CA MET A 259 -8.88 -11.43 10.91
C MET A 259 -9.12 -10.01 11.42
N HIS A 260 -9.73 -9.19 10.60
CA HIS A 260 -10.10 -7.84 11.01
C HIS A 260 -11.36 -7.84 11.87
N THR A 261 -11.36 -7.03 12.93
CA THR A 261 -12.59 -6.71 13.64
C THR A 261 -13.60 -6.07 12.68
N PRO A 262 -14.89 -6.41 12.75
CA PRO A 262 -15.91 -5.80 11.88
C PRO A 262 -15.84 -4.28 11.89
N ARG A 263 -16.00 -3.65 10.72
CA ARG A 263 -15.80 -2.21 10.53
C ARG A 263 -16.60 -1.34 11.48
N VAL A 264 -17.88 -1.66 11.68
CA VAL A 264 -18.78 -0.90 12.59
C VAL A 264 -18.22 -0.91 14.01
N GLU A 265 -17.71 -2.05 14.46
CA GLU A 265 -17.13 -2.19 15.79
C GLU A 265 -15.80 -1.43 15.88
N ARG A 266 -14.92 -1.53 14.87
CA ARG A 266 -13.65 -0.76 14.82
C ARG A 266 -13.89 0.74 14.85
N GLU A 267 -14.86 1.25 14.10
CA GLU A 267 -15.23 2.66 14.12
C GLU A 267 -15.75 3.09 15.49
N ALA A 268 -16.59 2.29 16.12
CA ALA A 268 -17.09 2.57 17.47
C ALA A 268 -15.95 2.57 18.52
N GLN A 269 -15.04 1.61 18.43
CA GLN A 269 -13.86 1.55 19.31
C GLN A 269 -12.92 2.75 19.09
N LEU A 270 -12.66 3.13 17.84
CA LEU A 270 -11.87 4.31 17.50
C LEU A 270 -12.50 5.59 18.09
N MET A 271 -13.81 5.78 17.88
CA MET A 271 -14.52 6.96 18.41
C MET A 271 -14.51 6.99 19.94
N LYS A 272 -14.71 5.83 20.58
CA LYS A 272 -14.60 5.71 22.03
C LYS A 272 -13.20 6.08 22.52
N ALA A 273 -12.15 5.57 21.90
CA ALA A 273 -10.77 5.87 22.25
C ALA A 273 -10.46 7.36 22.15
N ILE A 274 -10.90 8.01 21.06
CA ILE A 274 -10.74 9.45 20.86
C ILE A 274 -11.51 10.22 21.94
N THR A 275 -12.78 9.93 22.15
CA THR A 275 -13.62 10.63 23.13
C THR A 275 -13.13 10.46 24.56
N ASP A 276 -12.61 9.28 24.93
CA ASP A 276 -11.98 9.04 26.24
C ASP A 276 -10.75 9.94 26.47
N VAL A 277 -9.93 10.16 25.43
CA VAL A 277 -8.80 11.11 25.50
C VAL A 277 -9.31 12.55 25.64
N LEU A 278 -10.30 12.95 24.85
CA LEU A 278 -10.85 14.31 24.87
C LEU A 278 -11.55 14.62 26.19
N ASN A 279 -12.26 13.66 26.78
CA ASN A 279 -12.95 13.80 28.07
C ASN A 279 -11.97 14.03 29.24
N ARG A 280 -10.72 13.54 29.10
CA ARG A 280 -9.64 13.84 30.05
C ARG A 280 -9.00 15.22 29.81
N GLY A 281 -9.49 15.97 28.84
CA GLY A 281 -8.88 17.22 28.39
C GLY A 281 -7.56 17.02 27.63
N GLY A 282 -7.32 15.81 27.14
CA GLY A 282 -6.12 15.41 26.42
C GLY A 282 -6.17 15.65 24.93
N ARG A 283 -5.10 15.30 24.24
CA ARG A 283 -4.92 15.36 22.79
C ARG A 283 -4.79 13.96 22.22
N ALA A 284 -5.57 13.64 21.20
CA ALA A 284 -5.51 12.38 20.49
C ALA A 284 -4.61 12.53 19.25
N LEU A 285 -3.45 11.86 19.24
CA LEU A 285 -2.56 11.79 18.08
C LEU A 285 -2.87 10.54 17.27
N LEU A 286 -3.24 10.72 16.01
CA LEU A 286 -3.41 9.67 15.02
C LEU A 286 -2.26 9.79 14.00
N PRO A 287 -1.19 8.99 14.14
CA PRO A 287 -0.14 8.96 13.12
C PRO A 287 -0.66 8.25 11.87
N VAL A 288 -0.56 8.94 10.73
CA VAL A 288 -1.12 8.47 9.47
C VAL A 288 -0.14 8.65 8.31
N PHE A 289 -0.23 7.79 7.31
CA PHE A 289 0.31 8.13 6.00
C PHE A 289 -0.48 9.31 5.43
N ALA A 290 0.21 10.22 4.75
CA ALA A 290 -0.40 11.44 4.22
C ALA A 290 -1.54 11.18 3.23
N LEU A 291 -1.53 10.02 2.59
CA LEU A 291 -2.47 9.63 1.54
C LEU A 291 -2.95 8.19 1.74
N GLY A 292 -4.14 7.91 1.24
CA GLY A 292 -4.80 6.63 1.38
C GLY A 292 -5.78 6.61 2.56
N ARG A 293 -5.44 5.93 3.65
CA ARG A 293 -6.38 5.75 4.79
C ARG A 293 -6.66 7.04 5.59
N ALA A 294 -5.76 8.03 5.54
CA ALA A 294 -6.01 9.32 6.18
C ALA A 294 -7.31 9.97 5.67
N GLN A 295 -7.61 9.85 4.39
CA GLN A 295 -8.81 10.42 3.78
C GLN A 295 -10.08 9.75 4.30
N GLU A 296 -10.06 8.43 4.47
CA GLU A 296 -11.18 7.70 5.06
C GLU A 296 -11.40 8.11 6.52
N LEU A 297 -10.34 8.18 7.32
CA LEU A 297 -10.41 8.63 8.71
C LEU A 297 -10.95 10.06 8.84
N LEU A 298 -10.57 10.96 7.93
CA LEU A 298 -11.11 12.32 7.90
C LEU A 298 -12.61 12.34 7.63
N LEU A 299 -13.11 11.49 6.73
CA LEU A 299 -14.56 11.34 6.47
C LEU A 299 -15.28 10.78 7.69
N ILE A 300 -14.72 9.75 8.34
CA ILE A 300 -15.27 9.16 9.57
C ILE A 300 -15.39 10.23 10.68
N LEU A 301 -14.33 10.98 10.90
CA LEU A 301 -14.28 12.01 11.93
C LEU A 301 -15.26 13.18 11.64
N ASP A 302 -15.27 13.69 10.40
CA ASP A 302 -16.16 14.80 10.01
C ASP A 302 -17.63 14.39 10.14
N GLU A 303 -17.96 13.16 9.75
CA GLU A 303 -19.30 12.58 9.91
C GLU A 303 -19.69 12.43 11.40
N TYR A 304 -18.76 11.90 12.23
CA TYR A 304 -19.02 11.74 13.67
C TYR A 304 -19.25 13.09 14.34
N TRP A 305 -18.38 14.08 14.08
CA TRP A 305 -18.53 15.44 14.62
C TRP A 305 -19.84 16.11 14.20
N SER A 306 -20.31 15.85 12.97
CA SER A 306 -21.60 16.39 12.51
C SER A 306 -22.79 15.84 13.29
N LYS A 307 -22.70 14.60 13.76
CA LYS A 307 -23.77 13.90 14.51
C LYS A 307 -23.70 14.10 16.03
N HIS A 308 -22.55 14.60 16.56
CA HIS A 308 -22.27 14.70 18.00
C HIS A 308 -21.96 16.13 18.42
N PRO A 309 -22.98 16.96 18.80
CA PRO A 309 -22.81 18.37 19.15
C PRO A 309 -21.82 18.61 20.30
N GLU A 310 -21.66 17.66 21.21
CA GLU A 310 -20.77 17.73 22.37
C GLU A 310 -19.29 17.84 22.00
N VAL A 311 -18.88 17.27 20.87
CA VAL A 311 -17.48 17.33 20.41
C VAL A 311 -17.21 18.42 19.38
N GLN A 312 -18.23 19.10 18.82
CA GLN A 312 -18.07 20.05 17.72
C GLN A 312 -17.16 21.26 18.04
N LYS A 313 -17.00 21.58 19.33
CA LYS A 313 -16.09 22.66 19.76
C LYS A 313 -14.63 22.22 19.78
N ILE A 314 -14.36 20.91 19.75
CA ILE A 314 -13.01 20.35 19.79
C ILE A 314 -12.50 20.29 18.35
N PRO A 315 -11.35 20.92 18.04
CA PRO A 315 -10.85 20.95 16.68
C PRO A 315 -10.22 19.62 16.27
N ILE A 316 -10.44 19.24 15.01
CA ILE A 316 -9.69 18.19 14.32
C ILE A 316 -8.66 18.89 13.44
N TYR A 317 -7.40 18.48 13.57
CA TYR A 317 -6.31 19.00 12.75
C TYR A 317 -5.75 17.93 11.84
N TYR A 318 -5.42 18.31 10.63
CA TYR A 318 -4.70 17.47 9.68
C TYR A 318 -3.42 18.17 9.24
N ASN A 319 -2.27 17.59 9.61
CA ASN A 319 -0.95 18.14 9.28
C ASN A 319 -0.21 17.21 8.29
N SER A 320 -0.15 17.64 7.03
CA SER A 320 0.68 17.05 5.99
C SER A 320 0.88 18.04 4.86
N SER A 321 2.14 18.32 4.51
CA SER A 321 2.49 19.19 3.38
C SER A 321 2.07 18.59 2.04
N LEU A 322 2.19 17.28 1.91
CA LEU A 322 1.82 16.50 0.72
C LEU A 322 0.29 16.42 0.56
N ALA A 323 -0.44 16.21 1.65
CA ALA A 323 -1.89 16.05 1.65
C ALA A 323 -2.63 17.17 0.94
N ARG A 324 -2.23 18.42 1.16
CA ARG A 324 -2.91 19.56 0.53
C ARG A 324 -2.83 19.55 -0.99
N LYS A 325 -1.68 19.15 -1.56
CA LYS A 325 -1.52 19.02 -3.02
C LYS A 325 -2.38 17.87 -3.55
N CYS A 326 -2.43 16.79 -2.81
CA CYS A 326 -3.15 15.60 -3.23
C CYS A 326 -4.66 15.68 -2.98
N MET A 327 -5.13 16.52 -2.03
CA MET A 327 -6.58 16.75 -1.88
C MET A 327 -7.21 17.38 -3.13
N GLN A 328 -6.45 18.17 -3.93
CA GLN A 328 -6.93 18.60 -5.24
C GLN A 328 -7.15 17.42 -6.21
N VAL A 329 -6.27 16.43 -6.17
CA VAL A 329 -6.44 15.20 -6.97
C VAL A 329 -7.69 14.45 -6.53
N TYR A 330 -7.93 14.31 -5.22
CA TYR A 330 -9.15 13.69 -4.69
C TYR A 330 -10.41 14.43 -5.14
N GLN A 331 -10.41 15.76 -5.16
CA GLN A 331 -11.54 16.54 -5.69
C GLN A 331 -11.71 16.40 -7.20
N THR A 332 -10.63 16.29 -7.95
CA THR A 332 -10.66 16.14 -9.41
C THR A 332 -11.23 14.78 -9.82
N TYR A 333 -10.88 13.72 -9.09
CA TYR A 333 -11.22 12.34 -9.46
C TYR A 333 -12.36 11.74 -8.64
N VAL A 334 -13.31 12.55 -8.17
CA VAL A 334 -14.55 12.06 -7.51
C VAL A 334 -15.30 11.05 -8.39
N SER A 335 -15.25 11.21 -9.71
CA SER A 335 -15.87 10.28 -10.66
C SER A 335 -15.31 8.84 -10.60
N ALA A 336 -14.05 8.68 -10.17
CA ALA A 336 -13.41 7.38 -9.99
C ALA A 336 -13.69 6.75 -8.61
N MET A 337 -14.48 7.40 -7.78
CA MET A 337 -14.85 6.96 -6.44
C MET A 337 -16.24 6.30 -6.43
N ASN A 338 -16.68 5.82 -5.26
CA ASN A 338 -17.98 5.19 -5.10
C ASN A 338 -19.15 6.21 -5.14
N ASP A 339 -20.37 5.70 -5.19
CA ASP A 339 -21.56 6.55 -5.31
C ASP A 339 -21.86 7.34 -4.02
N ASN A 340 -21.39 6.88 -2.87
CA ASN A 340 -21.55 7.59 -1.61
C ASN A 340 -20.85 8.96 -1.64
N ILE A 341 -19.56 8.98 -2.06
CA ILE A 341 -18.81 10.24 -2.13
C ILE A 341 -19.31 11.15 -3.27
N LYS A 342 -19.77 10.55 -4.39
CA LYS A 342 -20.39 11.31 -5.49
C LYS A 342 -21.66 12.02 -5.03
N ARG A 343 -22.51 11.33 -4.25
CA ARG A 343 -23.72 11.92 -3.65
C ARG A 343 -23.35 13.05 -2.68
N LEU A 344 -22.39 12.80 -1.76
CA LEU A 344 -21.92 13.83 -0.82
C LEU A 344 -21.36 15.05 -1.54
N PHE A 345 -20.65 14.86 -2.65
CA PHE A 345 -20.16 15.95 -3.49
C PHE A 345 -21.31 16.77 -4.08
N ALA A 346 -22.33 16.11 -4.64
CA ALA A 346 -23.49 16.77 -5.21
C ALA A 346 -24.29 17.54 -4.16
N GLU A 347 -24.52 16.96 -2.96
CA GLU A 347 -25.20 17.61 -1.84
C GLU A 347 -24.47 18.89 -1.39
N ARG A 348 -23.13 18.81 -1.19
CA ARG A 348 -22.33 19.98 -0.77
C ARG A 348 -22.27 21.06 -1.84
N MET A 349 -22.25 20.70 -3.11
CA MET A 349 -22.33 21.67 -4.22
C MET A 349 -23.67 22.38 -4.24
N ALA A 350 -24.78 21.68 -4.06
CA ALA A 350 -26.12 22.26 -4.01
C ALA A 350 -26.30 23.19 -2.80
N GLU A 351 -25.76 22.80 -1.61
CA GLU A 351 -25.74 23.65 -0.42
C GLU A 351 -24.95 24.95 -0.64
N ALA A 352 -23.79 24.88 -1.27
CA ALA A 352 -22.98 26.04 -1.58
C ALA A 352 -23.66 27.00 -2.56
N GLU A 353 -24.31 26.45 -3.60
CA GLU A 353 -25.06 27.21 -4.57
C GLU A 353 -26.26 27.91 -3.91
N ALA A 354 -27.03 27.21 -3.06
CA ALA A 354 -28.15 27.77 -2.32
C ALA A 354 -27.73 28.88 -1.34
N ALA A 355 -26.52 28.79 -0.78
CA ALA A 355 -25.94 29.79 0.11
C ALA A 355 -25.30 30.98 -0.63
N GLY A 356 -25.28 30.99 -1.98
CA GLY A 356 -24.60 32.01 -2.79
C GLY A 356 -23.08 31.99 -2.60
N ASP A 357 -22.52 30.89 -2.12
CA ASP A 357 -21.07 30.72 -1.91
C ASP A 357 -20.41 30.33 -3.24
N THR A 358 -19.68 31.29 -3.84
CA THR A 358 -18.93 31.06 -5.08
C THR A 358 -17.62 30.29 -4.85
N GLY A 359 -17.25 30.01 -3.60
CA GLY A 359 -16.18 29.10 -3.24
C GLY A 359 -16.57 27.67 -3.63
N ARG A 360 -15.74 26.98 -4.41
CA ARG A 360 -15.99 25.59 -4.80
C ARG A 360 -15.89 24.68 -3.58
N ARG A 361 -17.01 24.34 -2.99
CA ARG A 361 -17.10 23.32 -1.94
C ARG A 361 -17.27 21.96 -2.58
N GLY A 362 -16.34 21.06 -2.30
CA GLY A 362 -16.40 19.68 -2.75
C GLY A 362 -16.60 18.68 -1.62
N ALA A 363 -16.67 17.40 -1.92
CA ALA A 363 -16.78 16.34 -0.92
C ALA A 363 -15.65 16.35 0.12
N TRP A 364 -14.50 16.94 -0.23
CA TRP A 364 -13.30 17.01 0.60
C TRP A 364 -13.14 18.34 1.34
N ASP A 365 -14.14 19.21 1.30
CA ASP A 365 -14.21 20.42 2.13
C ASP A 365 -14.90 20.09 3.46
N PHE A 366 -14.10 19.62 4.40
CA PHE A 366 -14.57 19.19 5.72
C PHE A 366 -15.08 20.37 6.54
N LYS A 367 -16.14 20.12 7.30
CA LYS A 367 -16.74 21.13 8.18
C LYS A 367 -15.94 21.32 9.47
N PHE A 368 -15.40 20.24 10.01
CA PHE A 368 -14.76 20.25 11.33
C PHE A 368 -13.24 20.06 11.27
N VAL A 369 -12.68 19.70 10.12
CA VAL A 369 -11.25 19.47 9.94
C VAL A 369 -10.53 20.75 9.51
N ARG A 370 -9.44 21.07 10.20
CA ARG A 370 -8.57 22.22 9.92
C ARG A 370 -7.22 21.74 9.42
N SER A 371 -6.83 22.19 8.24
CA SER A 371 -5.49 21.90 7.70
C SER A 371 -4.44 22.78 8.35
N LEU A 372 -3.40 22.18 8.91
CA LEU A 372 -2.23 22.89 9.45
C LEU A 372 -1.08 22.84 8.45
N LYS A 373 -0.45 23.98 8.22
CA LYS A 373 0.73 24.09 7.34
C LYS A 373 2.04 23.77 8.07
N SER A 374 2.14 24.15 9.34
CA SER A 374 3.28 23.87 10.21
C SER A 374 2.83 23.91 11.68
N LEU A 375 3.60 23.29 12.57
CA LEU A 375 3.35 23.32 14.01
C LEU A 375 3.65 24.69 14.65
N GLU A 376 4.36 25.58 13.99
CA GLU A 376 4.62 26.95 14.49
C GLU A 376 3.34 27.78 14.71
N ARG A 377 2.28 27.47 13.94
CA ARG A 377 0.97 28.13 14.04
C ARG A 377 -0.06 27.30 14.81
N PHE A 378 0.39 26.21 15.42
CA PHE A 378 -0.46 25.37 16.22
C PHE A 378 -0.46 25.87 17.67
N ASP A 379 -1.62 26.32 18.09
CA ASP A 379 -1.84 26.64 19.50
C ASP A 379 -2.11 25.35 20.28
N ASP A 380 -1.10 24.90 21.00
CA ASP A 380 -1.13 23.65 21.78
C ASP A 380 -1.87 23.82 23.12
N LEU A 381 -3.03 24.49 23.06
CA LEU A 381 -3.90 24.73 24.22
C LEU A 381 -5.18 23.89 24.08
N GLY A 382 -5.50 23.10 25.12
CA GLY A 382 -6.73 22.33 25.17
C GLY A 382 -6.70 20.99 24.41
N GLY A 383 -7.84 20.30 24.44
CA GLY A 383 -8.03 19.02 23.75
C GLY A 383 -8.17 19.19 22.23
N CYS A 384 -7.62 18.26 21.48
CA CYS A 384 -7.79 18.21 20.03
C CYS A 384 -7.59 16.79 19.49
N VAL A 385 -8.01 16.56 18.25
CA VAL A 385 -7.63 15.40 17.46
C VAL A 385 -6.63 15.83 16.40
N MET A 386 -5.50 15.17 16.30
CA MET A 386 -4.44 15.49 15.35
C MET A 386 -4.09 14.28 14.49
N LEU A 387 -4.39 14.36 13.19
CA LEU A 387 -3.85 13.45 12.21
C LEU A 387 -2.54 14.04 11.68
N ALA A 388 -1.43 13.31 11.86
CA ALA A 388 -0.10 13.79 11.46
C ALA A 388 0.71 12.72 10.76
N SER A 389 1.49 13.12 9.75
CA SER A 389 2.42 12.21 9.06
C SER A 389 3.87 12.43 9.51
N PRO A 390 4.72 11.39 9.36
CA PRO A 390 4.48 10.04 8.81
C PRO A 390 3.83 9.05 9.80
N GLY A 391 3.15 8.01 9.26
CA GLY A 391 2.48 7.00 10.09
C GLY A 391 3.41 6.23 11.01
N MET A 392 4.64 5.94 10.58
CA MET A 392 5.63 5.18 11.35
C MET A 392 6.34 5.99 12.44
N MET A 393 6.10 7.30 12.52
CA MET A 393 6.67 8.21 13.55
C MET A 393 8.21 8.13 13.67
N GLN A 394 8.92 7.90 12.56
CA GLN A 394 10.39 7.88 12.56
C GLN A 394 11.00 9.29 12.56
N SER A 395 10.28 10.25 12.00
CA SER A 395 10.66 11.66 11.88
C SER A 395 9.42 12.52 11.65
N GLY A 396 9.58 13.82 11.43
CA GLY A 396 8.52 14.73 11.02
C GLY A 396 7.51 15.06 12.11
N THR A 397 6.35 15.59 11.69
CA THR A 397 5.35 16.17 12.61
C THR A 397 4.77 15.17 13.60
N SER A 398 4.44 13.97 13.17
CA SER A 398 3.90 12.93 14.07
C SER A 398 4.90 12.56 15.16
N ARG A 399 6.20 12.48 14.83
CA ARG A 399 7.26 12.21 15.79
C ARG A 399 7.43 13.36 16.77
N GLU A 400 7.47 14.61 16.29
CA GLU A 400 7.58 15.79 17.14
C GLU A 400 6.42 15.89 18.12
N LEU A 401 5.19 15.65 17.66
CA LEU A 401 4.01 15.67 18.52
C LEU A 401 4.01 14.52 19.53
N LEU A 402 4.46 13.32 19.12
CA LEU A 402 4.62 12.20 20.03
C LEU A 402 5.57 12.57 21.18
N GLU A 403 6.75 13.08 20.87
CA GLU A 403 7.74 13.49 21.90
C GLU A 403 7.21 14.59 22.83
N ARG A 404 6.41 15.52 22.30
CA ARG A 404 5.80 16.60 23.05
C ARG A 404 4.67 16.13 23.97
N TRP A 405 3.86 15.17 23.52
CA TRP A 405 2.63 14.78 24.21
C TRP A 405 2.73 13.50 25.01
N ALA A 406 3.73 12.65 24.77
CA ALA A 406 3.92 11.40 25.49
C ALA A 406 4.04 11.53 27.02
N PRO A 407 4.64 12.61 27.60
CA PRO A 407 4.75 12.74 29.05
C PRO A 407 3.43 13.03 29.78
N ASP A 408 2.39 13.49 29.10
CA ASP A 408 1.11 13.83 29.74
C ASP A 408 0.12 12.65 29.65
N PRO A 409 -0.33 12.08 30.80
CA PRO A 409 -1.22 10.91 30.83
C PRO A 409 -2.64 11.20 30.30
N ARG A 410 -3.02 12.46 30.11
CA ARG A 410 -4.30 12.83 29.50
C ARG A 410 -4.31 12.56 28.02
N ASN A 411 -3.15 12.59 27.36
CA ASN A 411 -3.02 12.38 25.93
C ASN A 411 -3.11 10.92 25.53
N GLY A 412 -3.35 10.67 24.25
CA GLY A 412 -3.39 9.34 23.68
C GLY A 412 -2.79 9.29 22.28
N VAL A 413 -2.15 8.19 21.96
CA VAL A 413 -1.71 7.82 20.61
C VAL A 413 -2.60 6.69 20.12
N ILE A 414 -3.17 6.85 18.93
CA ILE A 414 -4.08 5.88 18.34
C ILE A 414 -3.54 5.49 16.97
N ILE A 415 -2.95 4.29 16.89
CA ILE A 415 -2.42 3.72 15.66
C ILE A 415 -3.59 3.20 14.83
N THR A 416 -3.72 3.69 13.60
CA THR A 416 -4.86 3.35 12.72
C THR A 416 -4.45 2.57 11.47
N GLY A 417 -3.17 2.35 11.27
CA GLY A 417 -2.60 1.55 10.20
C GLY A 417 -1.74 0.43 10.75
N TYR A 418 -1.13 -0.35 9.88
CA TYR A 418 -0.14 -1.31 10.31
C TYR A 418 1.14 -0.62 10.78
N SER A 419 1.86 -1.27 11.68
CA SER A 419 3.14 -0.80 12.21
C SER A 419 4.26 -1.79 11.87
N VAL A 420 5.38 -1.27 11.36
CA VAL A 420 6.51 -2.08 10.88
C VAL A 420 7.53 -2.29 11.98
N GLU A 421 8.08 -3.50 12.09
CA GLU A 421 9.16 -3.83 13.03
C GLU A 421 10.34 -2.86 12.90
N GLY A 422 10.91 -2.47 14.05
CA GLY A 422 11.99 -1.48 14.11
C GLY A 422 11.52 -0.02 14.03
N THR A 423 10.23 0.27 13.83
CA THR A 423 9.70 1.64 13.83
C THR A 423 9.20 2.08 15.18
N MET A 424 9.09 3.40 15.37
CA MET A 424 8.49 3.97 16.58
C MET A 424 7.01 3.62 16.70
N ALA A 425 6.28 3.51 15.59
CA ALA A 425 4.89 3.07 15.59
C ALA A 425 4.75 1.68 16.22
N LYS A 426 5.64 0.74 15.86
CA LYS A 426 5.65 -0.61 16.43
C LYS A 426 6.13 -0.62 17.89
N GLN A 427 7.20 0.13 18.18
CA GLN A 427 7.75 0.21 19.54
C GLN A 427 6.74 0.75 20.54
N ILE A 428 5.96 1.77 20.18
CA ILE A 428 5.04 2.41 21.12
C ILE A 428 3.81 1.55 21.44
N VAL A 429 3.42 0.64 20.54
CA VAL A 429 2.33 -0.34 20.78
C VAL A 429 2.64 -1.26 21.97
N HIS A 430 3.92 -1.55 22.21
CA HIS A 430 4.36 -2.31 23.39
C HIS A 430 4.39 -1.49 24.68
N GLU A 431 3.90 -0.27 24.64
CA GLU A 431 3.77 0.65 25.78
C GLU A 431 5.06 0.80 26.63
N PRO A 432 6.23 1.13 26.02
CA PRO A 432 7.46 1.30 26.79
C PRO A 432 7.34 2.47 27.78
N ASP A 433 7.98 2.38 28.93
CA ASP A 433 7.97 3.46 29.94
C ASP A 433 8.64 4.74 29.44
N GLN A 434 9.59 4.60 28.50
CA GLN A 434 10.35 5.71 27.94
C GLN A 434 10.54 5.53 26.44
N ILE A 435 10.59 6.65 25.73
CA ILE A 435 10.87 6.71 24.28
C ILE A 435 12.08 7.62 24.00
N PRO A 436 12.89 7.35 22.96
CA PRO A 436 14.02 8.19 22.62
C PRO A 436 13.56 9.55 22.05
N ALA A 437 14.19 10.64 22.49
CA ALA A 437 13.99 11.98 21.95
C ALA A 437 14.91 12.22 20.75
N ILE A 438 14.33 12.34 19.57
CA ILE A 438 15.05 12.59 18.32
C ILE A 438 14.83 14.03 17.84
N MET A 439 13.56 14.48 17.81
CA MET A 439 13.18 15.79 17.27
C MET A 439 13.41 16.91 18.28
N THR A 440 13.13 16.67 19.55
CA THR A 440 13.34 17.68 20.61
C THR A 440 14.83 18.04 20.76
N ARG A 441 15.72 17.11 20.42
CA ARG A 441 17.18 17.35 20.42
C ARG A 441 17.63 18.29 19.30
N ALA A 442 16.96 18.23 18.14
CA ALA A 442 17.27 19.10 17.00
C ALA A 442 16.85 20.57 17.25
N SER A 443 15.79 20.81 18.02
CA SER A 443 15.30 22.14 18.36
C SER A 443 16.07 22.80 19.52
N ASN A 444 16.66 22.03 20.42
CA ASN A 444 17.45 22.52 21.57
C ASN A 444 18.94 22.49 21.27
N ALA A 445 19.40 23.26 20.27
CA ALA A 445 20.82 23.41 19.90
C ALA A 445 21.70 24.05 20.99
N ALA A 446 21.18 24.32 22.19
CA ALA A 446 21.96 24.71 23.38
C ALA A 446 22.45 23.43 24.09
N ARG A 447 23.51 22.81 23.56
CA ARG A 447 24.25 21.72 24.24
C ARG A 447 24.70 22.17 25.63
N ARG A 448 24.32 21.42 26.65
CA ARG A 448 25.01 21.53 27.95
C ARG A 448 26.45 21.05 27.78
N PRO A 449 27.47 21.83 28.18
CA PRO A 449 28.87 21.40 28.10
C PRO A 449 29.07 20.13 28.94
N GLY A 450 29.53 19.03 28.32
CA GLY A 450 29.87 17.80 29.02
C GLY A 450 29.05 16.55 28.69
N GLN A 451 28.01 16.62 27.87
CA GLN A 451 27.27 15.44 27.42
C GLN A 451 28.04 14.70 26.31
N ARG A 452 28.28 13.39 26.52
CA ARG A 452 28.91 12.50 25.50
C ARG A 452 27.99 12.38 24.28
N GLU A 453 28.58 12.30 23.09
CA GLU A 453 27.86 12.30 21.79
C GLU A 453 26.86 11.14 21.61
N ASN A 454 26.89 10.12 22.46
CA ASN A 454 26.10 8.88 22.32
C ASN A 454 24.95 8.72 23.34
N GLU A 455 24.68 9.66 24.21
CA GLU A 455 23.52 9.56 25.13
C GLU A 455 22.24 10.00 24.44
N GLN A 456 21.39 9.04 24.04
CA GLN A 456 20.02 9.33 23.62
C GLN A 456 19.25 9.86 24.83
N THR A 457 18.72 11.08 24.71
CA THR A 457 17.80 11.62 25.72
C THR A 457 16.51 10.82 25.68
N MET A 458 16.11 10.22 26.81
CA MET A 458 14.86 9.48 26.93
C MET A 458 13.75 10.37 27.48
N ILE A 459 12.55 10.22 26.99
CA ILE A 459 11.35 10.94 27.41
C ILE A 459 10.38 9.92 28.04
N PRO A 460 9.79 10.19 29.24
CA PRO A 460 8.81 9.30 29.82
C PRO A 460 7.55 9.24 28.95
N ARG A 461 7.07 8.03 28.66
CA ARG A 461 5.76 7.82 28.05
C ARG A 461 4.73 7.56 29.15
N ARG A 462 3.74 8.44 29.26
CA ARG A 462 2.59 8.32 30.18
C ARG A 462 1.26 8.34 29.45
N CYS A 463 1.26 8.76 28.17
CA CYS A 463 0.07 8.75 27.32
C CYS A 463 -0.46 7.31 27.11
N THR A 464 -1.76 7.17 26.86
CA THR A 464 -2.35 5.89 26.45
C THR A 464 -1.98 5.57 25.00
N VAL A 465 -1.83 4.28 24.69
CA VAL A 465 -1.61 3.80 23.32
C VAL A 465 -2.69 2.79 22.97
N GLN A 466 -3.25 2.90 21.79
CA GLN A 466 -4.28 1.99 21.28
C GLN A 466 -4.04 1.76 19.79
N GLU A 467 -4.42 0.59 19.30
CA GLU A 467 -4.28 0.21 17.90
C GLU A 467 -5.61 -0.30 17.34
N TYR A 468 -6.02 0.27 16.21
CA TYR A 468 -7.22 -0.14 15.46
C TYR A 468 -6.89 -0.16 13.98
N SER A 469 -6.88 -1.34 13.37
CA SER A 469 -6.48 -1.47 11.96
C SER A 469 -7.56 -0.95 11.02
N PHE A 470 -7.26 0.16 10.35
CA PHE A 470 -8.02 0.67 9.19
C PHE A 470 -7.23 0.47 7.90
N ALA A 471 -6.34 -0.52 7.86
CA ALA A 471 -5.63 -0.89 6.64
C ALA A 471 -6.62 -1.30 5.56
N ALA A 472 -6.38 -0.83 4.34
CA ALA A 472 -7.23 -1.18 3.20
C ALA A 472 -6.68 -2.41 2.47
N HIS A 473 -6.56 -3.50 3.20
CA HIS A 473 -6.18 -4.81 2.69
C HIS A 473 -7.21 -5.83 3.15
N VAL A 474 -7.39 -6.86 2.36
CA VAL A 474 -8.19 -8.01 2.77
C VAL A 474 -7.52 -8.76 3.91
N ASP A 475 -8.31 -9.26 4.83
CA ASP A 475 -7.84 -10.22 5.84
C ASP A 475 -7.84 -11.66 5.30
N GLY A 476 -7.44 -12.61 6.13
CA GLY A 476 -7.38 -14.02 5.71
C GLY A 476 -8.73 -14.59 5.28
N LYS A 477 -9.83 -14.15 5.90
CA LYS A 477 -11.18 -14.60 5.55
C LYS A 477 -11.64 -13.99 4.22
N GLU A 478 -11.53 -12.68 4.06
CA GLU A 478 -11.93 -11.98 2.83
C GLU A 478 -11.10 -12.44 1.64
N ASN A 479 -9.78 -12.67 1.83
CA ASN A 479 -8.91 -13.19 0.80
C ASN A 479 -9.33 -14.60 0.38
N MET A 480 -9.64 -15.49 1.33
CA MET A 480 -10.14 -16.83 1.04
C MET A 480 -11.47 -16.80 0.28
N GLU A 481 -12.41 -15.95 0.71
CA GLU A 481 -13.69 -15.75 0.03
C GLU A 481 -13.49 -15.26 -1.40
N PHE A 482 -12.56 -14.32 -1.63
CA PHE A 482 -12.23 -13.84 -2.97
C PHE A 482 -11.63 -14.93 -3.85
N VAL A 483 -10.69 -15.71 -3.33
CA VAL A 483 -10.08 -16.87 -4.03
C VAL A 483 -11.16 -17.87 -4.45
N GLN A 484 -12.11 -18.17 -3.55
CA GLN A 484 -13.22 -19.09 -3.83
C GLN A 484 -14.18 -18.53 -4.89
N GLU A 485 -14.47 -17.23 -4.85
CA GLU A 485 -15.35 -16.56 -5.81
C GLU A 485 -14.72 -16.50 -7.20
N VAL A 486 -13.42 -16.19 -7.30
CA VAL A 486 -12.67 -16.20 -8.57
C VAL A 486 -12.59 -17.62 -9.14
N ALA A 487 -12.47 -18.65 -8.30
CA ALA A 487 -12.41 -20.05 -8.65
C ALA A 487 -11.35 -20.35 -9.75
N ALA A 488 -10.22 -19.66 -9.73
CA ALA A 488 -9.13 -19.88 -10.67
C ALA A 488 -8.47 -21.25 -10.38
N PRO A 489 -8.15 -22.04 -11.42
CA PRO A 489 -7.46 -23.33 -11.24
C PRO A 489 -6.03 -23.18 -10.70
N VAL A 490 -5.43 -22.00 -10.83
CA VAL A 490 -4.11 -21.67 -10.27
C VAL A 490 -4.21 -20.41 -9.45
N VAL A 491 -3.75 -20.47 -8.21
CA VAL A 491 -3.67 -19.32 -7.30
C VAL A 491 -2.22 -19.16 -6.86
N VAL A 492 -1.71 -17.94 -7.00
CA VAL A 492 -0.40 -17.52 -6.52
C VAL A 492 -0.63 -16.45 -5.46
N SER A 493 -0.19 -16.72 -4.23
CA SER A 493 -0.31 -15.78 -3.12
C SER A 493 1.04 -15.15 -2.81
N SER A 494 1.07 -13.83 -2.69
CA SER A 494 2.23 -13.10 -2.20
C SER A 494 2.18 -13.04 -0.67
N ALA A 495 3.20 -13.59 0.00
CA ALA A 495 3.30 -13.51 1.46
C ALA A 495 4.21 -12.34 1.87
N PRO A 496 3.87 -11.59 2.93
CA PRO A 496 4.80 -10.62 3.49
C PRO A 496 6.03 -11.32 4.09
N LEU A 497 7.19 -10.67 4.02
CA LEU A 497 8.48 -11.16 4.54
C LEU A 497 8.52 -11.35 6.08
N HIS A 498 7.44 -11.06 6.79
CA HIS A 498 7.39 -11.07 8.26
C HIS A 498 6.69 -12.28 8.83
N THR A 499 7.32 -13.45 8.70
CA THR A 499 7.07 -14.58 9.59
C THR A 499 8.39 -15.09 10.16
N HIS A 500 9.10 -14.26 10.91
CA HIS A 500 10.03 -14.74 11.92
C HIS A 500 9.30 -14.88 13.26
N ASP A 501 8.24 -15.66 13.29
CA ASP A 501 7.83 -16.40 14.47
C ASP A 501 8.20 -17.87 14.21
N GLU A 502 9.30 -18.29 14.79
CA GLU A 502 9.71 -19.71 14.81
C GLU A 502 8.64 -20.61 15.44
N ASP A 503 7.71 -20.03 16.20
CA ASP A 503 6.61 -20.76 16.86
C ASP A 503 5.44 -21.11 15.92
N ALA A 504 5.30 -20.48 14.75
CA ALA A 504 4.24 -20.81 13.79
C ALA A 504 4.54 -22.07 12.96
N ARG A 505 5.76 -22.60 12.98
CA ARG A 505 6.14 -23.80 12.24
C ARG A 505 5.66 -25.11 12.85
N THR A 506 5.15 -25.11 14.08
CA THR A 506 4.77 -26.32 14.81
C THR A 506 3.26 -26.63 14.84
N ASN A 507 2.38 -25.71 14.41
CA ASN A 507 0.92 -25.89 14.55
C ASN A 507 0.11 -25.85 13.25
N GLY A 508 0.73 -25.97 12.08
CA GLY A 508 0.06 -25.89 10.76
C GLY A 508 -0.30 -27.23 10.10
N VAL A 509 -0.49 -28.30 10.86
CA VAL A 509 -1.11 -29.53 10.32
C VAL A 509 -2.59 -29.49 10.66
N ILE A 510 -3.41 -28.99 9.73
CA ILE A 510 -4.85 -29.22 9.79
C ILE A 510 -5.10 -30.66 9.35
N ASP A 511 -5.27 -31.51 10.35
CA ASP A 511 -5.74 -32.89 10.20
C ASP A 511 -7.21 -32.86 9.72
N SER A 512 -7.42 -33.12 8.45
CA SER A 512 -8.75 -33.35 7.88
C SER A 512 -9.15 -34.81 8.08
N GLY A 513 -9.31 -35.21 9.34
CA GLY A 513 -9.80 -36.52 9.74
C GLY A 513 -11.27 -36.47 10.19
N SER A 514 -12.12 -37.13 9.41
CA SER A 514 -13.41 -37.76 9.80
C SER A 514 -14.59 -36.85 10.18
N ARG A 515 -15.55 -36.65 9.31
CA ARG A 515 -16.85 -37.35 9.15
C ARG A 515 -17.68 -36.72 8.04
#